data_8ed094ba3182ead1140ccc576d303e62
#
_entry.id   8ed094ba3182ead1140ccc576d303e62
#
_cell.length_a   1.000
_cell.length_b   1.000
_cell.length_c   1.000
_cell.angle_alpha   90.00
_cell.angle_beta   90.00
_cell.angle_gamma   90.00
#
_symmetry.space_group_name_H-M   'P 1'
#
loop_
_entity.id
_entity.type
_entity.pdbx_description
1 polymer ?
#
loop_
_entity_poly.entity_id
_entity_poly.type
_entity_poly.pdbx_seq_one_letter_code
_entity_poly.pdbx_strand_id
1 'polypeptide(L)'
;MSVTFEPQMTSLQFELCRTQAELFETACRKGYDMSAFIPAFMSSEIAEGLDSRFNHYQWAGVPYLLNAMGDICGVVPAKHPPVGDSAEACYWIGYVYRFWNCMTGEKSKDIYRIADYRRMDLCYEGFHTLSCEMAVERLKDWKEQK
;
A
#
# COMPACT_ATOMS: atom_id res chain seq x y z
N MET A 1 16.89 -6.92 30.93
CA MET A 1 16.40 -7.60 29.73
C MET A 1 15.32 -6.75 29.08
N SER A 2 15.65 -6.18 27.95
CA SER A 2 14.66 -5.41 27.24
C SER A 2 13.74 -6.36 26.50
N VAL A 3 12.51 -6.44 26.94
CA VAL A 3 11.50 -7.10 26.15
C VAL A 3 11.00 -6.10 25.15
N THR A 4 11.43 -6.26 23.93
CA THR A 4 10.83 -5.50 22.85
C THR A 4 9.45 -6.08 22.60
N PHE A 5 8.45 -5.38 23.04
CA PHE A 5 7.11 -5.69 22.61
C PHE A 5 6.96 -5.18 21.19
N GLU A 6 7.21 -6.06 20.25
CA GLU A 6 6.70 -5.81 18.92
C GLU A 6 5.20 -6.04 18.97
N PRO A 7 4.39 -5.04 18.60
CA PRO A 7 2.96 -5.28 18.54
C PRO A 7 2.72 -6.37 17.51
N GLN A 8 2.26 -7.51 17.98
CA GLN A 8 1.90 -8.59 17.08
C GLN A 8 0.69 -8.17 16.27
N MET A 9 0.81 -8.27 14.98
CA MET A 9 -0.29 -7.98 14.08
C MET A 9 -1.40 -9.02 14.26
N THR A 10 -2.63 -8.52 14.26
CA THR A 10 -3.82 -9.38 14.35
C THR A 10 -4.07 -10.07 13.01
N SER A 11 -4.91 -11.11 13.03
CA SER A 11 -5.35 -11.77 11.81
C SER A 11 -6.03 -10.80 10.85
N LEU A 12 -6.85 -9.87 11.38
CA LEU A 12 -7.49 -8.85 10.57
C LEU A 12 -6.46 -7.94 9.89
N GLN A 13 -5.41 -7.56 10.59
CA GLN A 13 -4.36 -6.70 10.02
C GLN A 13 -3.64 -7.39 8.87
N PHE A 14 -3.32 -8.68 9.01
CA PHE A 14 -2.73 -9.45 7.92
C PHE A 14 -3.69 -9.55 6.73
N GLU A 15 -4.98 -9.72 6.99
CA GLU A 15 -6.00 -9.72 5.93
C GLU A 15 -6.03 -8.38 5.20
N LEU A 16 -5.93 -7.27 5.94
CA LEU A 16 -5.91 -5.93 5.34
C LEU A 16 -4.67 -5.74 4.45
N CYS A 17 -3.52 -6.25 4.89
CA CYS A 17 -2.30 -6.21 4.07
C CYS A 17 -2.51 -6.95 2.75
N ARG A 18 -3.09 -8.15 2.81
CA ARG A 18 -3.37 -8.92 1.60
C ARG A 18 -4.39 -8.24 0.71
N THR A 19 -5.45 -7.72 1.30
CA THR A 19 -6.50 -7.04 0.52
C THR A 19 -5.92 -5.85 -0.23
N GLN A 20 -5.12 -5.03 0.44
CA GLN A 20 -4.50 -3.87 -0.22
C GLN A 20 -3.50 -4.29 -1.29
N ALA A 21 -2.72 -5.34 -1.02
CA ALA A 21 -1.80 -5.89 -2.01
C ALA A 21 -2.55 -6.37 -3.24
N GLU A 22 -3.63 -7.11 -3.05
CA GLU A 22 -4.47 -7.61 -4.15
C GLU A 22 -5.16 -6.48 -4.89
N LEU A 23 -5.56 -5.42 -4.18
CA LEU A 23 -6.16 -4.25 -4.82
C LEU A 23 -5.17 -3.61 -5.79
N PHE A 24 -3.94 -3.39 -5.35
CA PHE A 24 -2.92 -2.79 -6.19
C PHE A 24 -2.57 -3.70 -7.37
N GLU A 25 -2.41 -4.99 -7.11
CA GLU A 25 -2.14 -5.96 -8.17
C GLU A 25 -3.26 -5.99 -9.20
N THR A 26 -4.50 -6.05 -8.73
CA THR A 26 -5.67 -6.11 -9.61
C THR A 26 -5.78 -4.85 -10.47
N ALA A 27 -5.57 -3.69 -9.87
CA ALA A 27 -5.60 -2.43 -10.60
C ALA A 27 -4.52 -2.42 -11.71
N CYS A 28 -3.32 -2.86 -11.36
CA CYS A 28 -2.24 -2.96 -12.36
C CYS A 28 -2.63 -3.88 -13.51
N ARG A 29 -3.15 -5.07 -13.21
CA ARG A 29 -3.54 -6.05 -14.24
C ARG A 29 -4.70 -5.56 -15.10
N LYS A 30 -5.56 -4.71 -14.55
CA LYS A 30 -6.68 -4.14 -15.30
C LYS A 30 -6.30 -2.91 -16.12
N GLY A 31 -5.04 -2.53 -16.11
CA GLY A 31 -4.53 -1.46 -16.96
C GLY A 31 -4.59 -0.06 -16.34
N TYR A 32 -4.75 0.05 -15.03
CA TYR A 32 -4.66 1.35 -14.37
C TYR A 32 -3.23 1.86 -14.43
N ASP A 33 -3.09 3.17 -14.57
CA ASP A 33 -1.79 3.83 -14.41
C ASP A 33 -1.47 3.87 -12.92
N MET A 34 -0.54 3.03 -12.47
CA MET A 34 -0.25 2.91 -11.05
C MET A 34 0.43 4.16 -10.49
N SER A 35 1.11 4.95 -11.32
CA SER A 35 1.66 6.23 -10.88
C SER A 35 0.57 7.24 -10.52
N ALA A 36 -0.64 7.05 -11.03
CA ALA A 36 -1.81 7.85 -10.68
C ALA A 36 -2.68 7.17 -9.64
N PHE A 37 -2.86 5.86 -9.74
CA PHE A 37 -3.73 5.09 -8.84
C PHE A 37 -3.21 5.10 -7.40
N ILE A 38 -1.93 4.82 -7.21
CA ILE A 38 -1.37 4.65 -5.87
C ILE A 38 -1.41 5.95 -5.06
N PRO A 39 -0.95 7.10 -5.60
CA PRO A 39 -1.09 8.35 -4.83
C PRO A 39 -2.55 8.72 -4.57
N ALA A 40 -3.44 8.49 -5.52
CA ALA A 40 -4.86 8.74 -5.30
C ALA A 40 -5.41 7.87 -4.18
N PHE A 41 -5.05 6.59 -4.16
CA PHE A 41 -5.49 5.68 -3.11
C PHE A 41 -4.93 6.08 -1.74
N MET A 42 -3.64 6.32 -1.65
CA MET A 42 -2.98 6.59 -0.36
C MET A 42 -3.46 7.88 0.29
N SER A 43 -3.96 8.83 -0.48
CA SER A 43 -4.55 10.07 0.04
C SER A 43 -6.06 10.04 0.12
N SER A 44 -6.70 8.92 -0.22
CA SER A 44 -8.16 8.81 -0.29
C SER A 44 -8.79 8.54 1.07
N GLU A 45 -10.09 8.80 1.16
CA GLU A 45 -10.86 8.40 2.34
C GLU A 45 -10.95 6.88 2.48
N ILE A 46 -10.74 6.14 1.40
CA ILE A 46 -10.71 4.67 1.45
C ILE A 46 -9.50 4.21 2.27
N ALA A 47 -8.31 4.73 1.94
CA ALA A 47 -7.10 4.41 2.69
C ALA A 47 -7.21 4.90 4.14
N GLU A 48 -7.77 6.08 4.35
CA GLU A 48 -8.03 6.61 5.68
C GLU A 48 -8.95 5.67 6.48
N GLY A 49 -9.98 5.14 5.83
CA GLY A 49 -10.87 4.15 6.45
C GLY A 49 -10.14 2.87 6.80
N LEU A 50 -9.24 2.40 5.94
CA LEU A 50 -8.44 1.22 6.25
C LEU A 50 -7.43 1.48 7.36
N ASP A 51 -7.00 2.72 7.55
CA ASP A 51 -6.14 3.12 8.66
C ASP A 51 -6.89 3.11 9.99
N SER A 52 -8.21 3.19 9.96
CA SER A 52 -9.08 3.32 11.13
C SER A 52 -9.41 1.96 11.73
N ARG A 53 -9.86 1.94 12.99
CA ARG A 53 -10.13 0.68 13.69
C ARG A 53 -11.41 -0.02 13.25
N PHE A 54 -12.47 0.71 13.03
CA PHE A 54 -13.80 0.15 12.76
C PHE A 54 -14.44 0.87 11.60
N ASN A 55 -13.97 0.55 10.39
CA ASN A 55 -14.49 1.18 9.19
C ASN A 55 -15.01 0.10 8.24
N HIS A 56 -16.10 0.38 7.54
CA HIS A 56 -16.71 -0.59 6.64
C HIS A 56 -15.77 -1.03 5.51
N TYR A 57 -14.82 -0.20 5.11
CA TYR A 57 -13.85 -0.58 4.08
C TYR A 57 -12.97 -1.74 4.51
N GLN A 58 -12.81 -1.96 5.82
CA GLN A 58 -11.97 -3.05 6.32
C GLN A 58 -12.55 -4.43 6.01
N TRP A 59 -13.85 -4.52 5.79
CA TRP A 59 -14.51 -5.78 5.44
C TRP A 59 -14.89 -5.85 3.97
N ALA A 60 -14.52 -4.85 3.19
CA ALA A 60 -14.82 -4.80 1.77
C ALA A 60 -13.82 -5.64 0.99
N GLY A 61 -14.30 -6.33 -0.03
CA GLY A 61 -13.43 -7.05 -0.94
C GLY A 61 -12.81 -6.15 -2.00
N VAL A 62 -11.85 -6.68 -2.72
CA VAL A 62 -11.14 -5.94 -3.77
C VAL A 62 -12.08 -5.33 -4.81
N PRO A 63 -13.11 -6.06 -5.33
CA PRO A 63 -14.01 -5.46 -6.31
C PRO A 63 -14.73 -4.22 -5.77
N TYR A 64 -15.18 -4.27 -4.52
CA TYR A 64 -15.83 -3.13 -3.90
C TYR A 64 -14.90 -1.94 -3.78
N LEU A 65 -13.67 -2.18 -3.31
CA LEU A 65 -12.67 -1.13 -3.13
C LEU A 65 -12.28 -0.50 -4.47
N LEU A 66 -12.14 -1.32 -5.50
CA LEU A 66 -11.79 -0.82 -6.83
C LEU A 66 -12.92 0.06 -7.40
N ASN A 67 -14.18 -0.35 -7.22
CA ASN A 67 -15.32 0.45 -7.62
C ASN A 67 -15.37 1.76 -6.84
N ALA A 68 -15.09 1.72 -5.54
CA ALA A 68 -15.06 2.90 -4.70
C ALA A 68 -13.99 3.89 -5.18
N MET A 69 -12.84 3.39 -5.63
CA MET A 69 -11.81 4.25 -6.22
C MET A 69 -12.33 5.00 -7.44
N GLY A 70 -13.10 4.34 -8.29
CA GLY A 70 -13.73 5.00 -9.43
C GLY A 70 -14.73 6.06 -9.00
N ASP A 71 -15.58 5.73 -8.03
CA ASP A 71 -16.66 6.62 -7.59
C ASP A 71 -16.14 7.83 -6.80
N ILE A 72 -15.16 7.61 -5.94
CA ILE A 72 -14.68 8.64 -5.00
C ILE A 72 -13.50 9.42 -5.60
N CYS A 73 -12.57 8.74 -6.25
CA CYS A 73 -11.34 9.36 -6.75
C CYS A 73 -11.37 9.60 -8.26
N GLY A 74 -12.36 9.07 -8.95
CA GLY A 74 -12.45 9.21 -10.40
C GLY A 74 -11.38 8.45 -11.17
N VAL A 75 -10.73 7.49 -10.55
CA VAL A 75 -9.66 6.72 -11.18
C VAL A 75 -10.27 5.58 -11.97
N VAL A 76 -9.90 5.47 -13.24
CA VAL A 76 -10.38 4.44 -14.15
C VAL A 76 -9.18 3.84 -14.89
N PRO A 77 -9.34 2.66 -15.50
CA PRO A 77 -8.26 2.10 -16.32
C PRO A 77 -7.80 3.08 -17.39
N ALA A 78 -6.50 3.11 -17.65
CA ALA A 78 -5.92 3.99 -18.65
C ALA A 78 -6.29 3.50 -20.05
N LYS A 79 -6.49 4.42 -21.00
CA LYS A 79 -6.71 4.06 -22.40
C LYS A 79 -5.48 3.37 -22.99
N HIS A 80 -4.31 3.81 -22.58
CA HIS A 80 -3.03 3.24 -22.99
C HIS A 80 -2.26 2.90 -21.72
N PRO A 81 -2.45 1.68 -21.18
CA PRO A 81 -1.76 1.29 -19.94
C PRO A 81 -0.26 1.47 -20.07
N PRO A 82 0.39 2.01 -19.03
CA PRO A 82 1.84 2.19 -19.05
C PRO A 82 2.56 0.85 -19.22
N VAL A 83 3.62 0.88 -20.02
CA VAL A 83 4.51 -0.28 -20.15
C VAL A 83 5.53 -0.18 -19.02
N GLY A 84 5.66 -1.24 -18.25
CA GLY A 84 6.66 -1.31 -17.19
C GLY A 84 6.11 -1.38 -15.77
N ASP A 85 4.81 -1.10 -15.56
CA ASP A 85 4.21 -1.35 -14.26
C ASP A 85 4.15 -2.86 -14.03
N SER A 86 4.73 -3.33 -12.93
CA SER A 86 4.77 -4.73 -12.57
C SER A 86 3.67 -5.04 -11.56
N ALA A 87 2.81 -6.00 -11.90
CA ALA A 87 1.76 -6.43 -10.99
C ALA A 87 2.36 -7.03 -9.71
N GLU A 88 3.46 -7.74 -9.83
CA GLU A 88 4.15 -8.32 -8.67
C GLU A 88 4.73 -7.24 -7.76
N ALA A 89 5.36 -6.22 -8.34
CA ALA A 89 5.86 -5.09 -7.57
C ALA A 89 4.70 -4.34 -6.91
N CYS A 90 3.59 -4.15 -7.62
CA CYS A 90 2.43 -3.47 -7.05
C CYS A 90 1.82 -4.25 -5.89
N TYR A 91 1.79 -5.58 -5.95
CA TYR A 91 1.37 -6.41 -4.82
C TYR A 91 2.24 -6.14 -3.60
N TRP A 92 3.57 -6.20 -3.78
CA TRP A 92 4.51 -5.94 -2.70
C TRP A 92 4.32 -4.53 -2.13
N ILE A 93 4.18 -3.53 -2.99
CA ILE A 93 4.00 -2.14 -2.57
C ILE A 93 2.75 -1.98 -1.71
N GLY A 94 1.64 -2.54 -2.16
CA GLY A 94 0.38 -2.47 -1.42
C GLY A 94 0.48 -3.14 -0.06
N TYR A 95 1.10 -4.32 -0.03
CA TYR A 95 1.30 -5.06 1.21
C TYR A 95 2.18 -4.29 2.21
N VAL A 96 3.31 -3.78 1.75
CA VAL A 96 4.27 -3.08 2.63
C VAL A 96 3.67 -1.79 3.18
N TYR A 97 2.95 -1.04 2.36
CA TYR A 97 2.30 0.18 2.84
C TYR A 97 1.31 -0.12 3.98
N ARG A 98 0.47 -1.14 3.82
CA ARG A 98 -0.50 -1.46 4.87
C ARG A 98 0.18 -2.04 6.11
N PHE A 99 1.18 -2.89 5.90
CA PHE A 99 1.99 -3.41 6.99
C PHE A 99 2.63 -2.27 7.80
N TRP A 100 3.15 -1.27 7.10
CA TRP A 100 3.76 -0.09 7.72
C TRP A 100 2.75 0.64 8.61
N ASN A 101 1.56 0.90 8.09
CA ASN A 101 0.50 1.52 8.89
C ASN A 101 0.16 0.68 10.12
N CYS A 102 0.03 -0.63 9.95
CA CYS A 102 -0.31 -1.53 11.07
C CYS A 102 0.77 -1.54 12.14
N MET A 103 2.04 -1.49 11.74
CA MET A 103 3.15 -1.52 12.68
C MET A 103 3.34 -0.21 13.44
N THR A 104 3.21 0.90 12.75
CA THR A 104 3.62 2.20 13.29
C THR A 104 2.46 3.10 13.68
N GLY A 105 1.27 2.82 13.16
CA GLY A 105 0.13 3.72 13.31
C GLY A 105 0.19 4.95 12.42
N GLU A 106 1.23 5.09 11.61
CA GLU A 106 1.32 6.20 10.66
C GLU A 106 0.21 6.10 9.62
N LYS A 107 -0.35 7.23 9.23
CA LYS A 107 -1.45 7.28 8.27
C LYS A 107 -0.92 7.03 6.86
N SER A 108 -1.76 6.42 6.02
CA SER A 108 -1.41 6.13 4.63
C SER A 108 -0.85 7.35 3.89
N LYS A 109 -1.48 8.51 4.03
CA LYS A 109 -1.02 9.73 3.35
C LYS A 109 0.37 10.18 3.82
N ASP A 110 0.69 9.97 5.09
CA ASP A 110 1.99 10.35 5.65
C ASP A 110 3.07 9.35 5.22
N ILE A 111 2.73 8.07 5.18
CA ILE A 111 3.61 7.03 4.67
C ILE A 111 3.98 7.32 3.22
N TYR A 112 2.99 7.71 2.42
CA TYR A 112 3.24 8.00 1.00
C TYR A 112 4.22 9.16 0.82
N ARG A 113 4.21 10.15 1.70
CA ARG A 113 5.17 11.27 1.65
C ARG A 113 6.60 10.79 1.90
N ILE A 114 6.76 9.74 2.70
CA ILE A 114 8.08 9.19 2.99
C ILE A 114 8.57 8.33 1.84
N ALA A 115 7.69 7.50 1.29
CA ALA A 115 8.04 6.56 0.25
C ALA A 115 6.94 6.55 -0.82
N ASP A 116 7.10 7.39 -1.84
CA ASP A 116 6.13 7.46 -2.93
C ASP A 116 6.24 6.24 -3.86
N TYR A 117 5.34 6.15 -4.83
CA TYR A 117 5.31 5.01 -5.75
C TYR A 117 6.64 4.80 -6.45
N ARG A 118 7.25 5.89 -6.92
CA ARG A 118 8.52 5.79 -7.65
C ARG A 118 9.60 5.17 -6.77
N ARG A 119 9.69 5.60 -5.52
CA ARG A 119 10.66 5.04 -4.58
C ARG A 119 10.37 3.58 -4.27
N MET A 120 9.11 3.26 -4.02
CA MET A 120 8.71 1.88 -3.76
C MET A 120 9.03 0.96 -4.93
N ASP A 121 8.73 1.42 -6.14
CA ASP A 121 9.00 0.65 -7.35
C ASP A 121 10.50 0.42 -7.56
N LEU A 122 11.31 1.45 -7.32
CA LEU A 122 12.77 1.33 -7.38
C LEU A 122 13.31 0.35 -6.34
N CYS A 123 12.72 0.31 -5.17
CA CYS A 123 13.19 -0.53 -4.07
C CYS A 123 12.75 -1.98 -4.18
N TYR A 124 11.78 -2.28 -5.04
CA TYR A 124 11.19 -3.61 -5.11
C TYR A 124 12.26 -4.71 -5.29
N GLU A 125 13.14 -4.54 -6.26
CA GLU A 125 14.17 -5.55 -6.57
C GLU A 125 15.06 -5.87 -5.36
N GLY A 126 15.47 -4.85 -4.63
CA GLY A 126 16.37 -5.03 -3.51
C GLY A 126 15.69 -5.36 -2.20
N PHE A 127 14.42 -5.02 -2.05
CA PHE A 127 13.74 -5.10 -0.76
C PHE A 127 12.67 -6.18 -0.67
N HIS A 128 12.19 -6.72 -1.79
CA HIS A 128 11.07 -7.68 -1.74
C HIS A 128 11.44 -9.01 -1.09
N THR A 129 12.74 -9.31 -0.99
CA THR A 129 13.22 -10.51 -0.30
C THR A 129 13.44 -10.28 1.21
N LEU A 130 13.35 -9.04 1.66
CA LEU A 130 13.46 -8.70 3.07
C LEU A 130 12.13 -8.93 3.76
N SER A 131 12.16 -9.09 5.09
CA SER A 131 10.93 -9.03 5.86
C SER A 131 10.32 -7.64 5.71
N CYS A 132 8.99 -7.54 5.88
CA CYS A 132 8.33 -6.25 5.79
C CYS A 132 8.86 -5.26 6.83
N GLU A 133 9.21 -5.73 8.01
CA GLU A 133 9.79 -4.90 9.06
C GLU A 133 11.10 -4.26 8.60
N MET A 134 11.99 -5.06 8.03
CA MET A 134 13.26 -4.56 7.51
C MET A 134 13.06 -3.62 6.34
N ALA A 135 12.13 -3.94 5.45
CA ALA A 135 11.83 -3.07 4.32
C ALA A 135 11.35 -1.69 4.79
N VAL A 136 10.45 -1.66 5.77
CA VAL A 136 9.95 -0.40 6.33
C VAL A 136 11.09 0.40 6.97
N GLU A 137 11.95 -0.25 7.76
CA GLU A 137 13.08 0.43 8.37
C GLU A 137 13.99 1.07 7.33
N ARG A 138 14.31 0.34 6.28
CA ARG A 138 15.20 0.84 5.23
C ARG A 138 14.56 1.97 4.43
N LEU A 139 13.25 1.91 4.20
CA LEU A 139 12.54 2.97 3.51
C LEU A 139 12.54 4.26 4.34
N LYS A 140 12.38 4.15 5.65
CA LYS A 140 12.47 5.29 6.54
C LYS A 140 13.88 5.89 6.56
N ASP A 141 14.89 5.06 6.66
CA ASP A 141 16.27 5.51 6.69
C ASP A 141 16.68 6.20 5.39
N TRP A 142 16.17 5.73 4.27
CA TRP A 142 16.47 6.33 2.98
C TRP A 142 16.06 7.81 2.93
N LYS A 143 14.93 8.16 3.54
CA LYS A 143 14.49 9.56 3.59
C LYS A 143 15.48 10.42 4.35
N GLU A 144 16.08 9.89 5.40
CA GLU A 144 16.99 10.62 6.26
C GLU A 144 18.38 10.82 5.64
N GLN A 145 18.70 10.07 4.60
CA GLN A 145 20.02 10.14 3.94
C GLN A 145 20.11 11.19 2.85
N LYS A 146 19.11 12.00 2.67
CA LYS A 146 19.18 13.07 1.69
C LYS A 146 19.94 14.28 2.23
#